data_fb57fd8fdadd888f7931cccd51748778
#
_entry.id   fb57fd8fdadd888f7931cccd51748778
#
_cell.length_a   1.000
_cell.length_b   1.000
_cell.length_c   1.000
_cell.angle_alpha   90.00
_cell.angle_beta   90.00
_cell.angle_gamma   90.00
#
_symmetry.space_group_name_H-M   'P 1'
#
loop_
_entity.id
_entity.type
_entity.pdbx_description
1 polymer ?
#
loop_
_entity_poly.entity_id
_entity_poly.type
_entity_poly.pdbx_seq_one_letter_code
_entity_poly.pdbx_strand_id
1 'polypeptide(L)'
;MIQKSSLSDLPPFPEDVHTAPIAAISLSKLLSKDPAECAAVLEACRTHGFFYLDLGSTALGDDLVSESEELLQVSKEAFDHPVETKRQYALVKGVSLFGYKEAGVVKQTDPQKRPDTTEFFNVSKDHMHGVAESRSYPDEVTARKDLFRAFTRNAHELGMAVLRVLADQLELPTETFTSRNVFTEESGDHCRLTRKFAHVSDAQAIGLPSHTDFGSVTVLFNWLGGLQIQSHDPARHGEWAYVKPLPGHAIINLGDAMVTFTNGLLKSAKHRVVPAPGEQVHVDRYSIVYFVRPHNSVLMEPVDKFKDLNDNLKVAGKFEPKGDSVLTAGDWMVQRAIQMGS
;
A
#
# COMPACT_ATOMS: atom_id res chain seq x y z
N MET A 1 -9.24 -27.03 -16.15
CA MET A 1 -9.68 -25.72 -16.71
C MET A 1 -10.30 -24.97 -15.55
N ILE A 2 -9.55 -24.03 -14.95
CA ILE A 2 -10.09 -23.13 -13.90
C ILE A 2 -10.99 -22.15 -14.64
N GLN A 3 -12.27 -22.14 -14.29
CA GLN A 3 -13.25 -21.21 -14.83
C GLN A 3 -12.76 -19.78 -14.49
N LYS A 4 -12.46 -18.95 -15.51
CA LYS A 4 -12.21 -17.52 -15.29
C LYS A 4 -13.51 -16.91 -14.74
N SER A 5 -13.63 -16.83 -13.42
CA SER A 5 -14.72 -16.03 -12.82
C SER A 5 -14.50 -14.58 -13.26
N SER A 6 -15.44 -14.06 -14.00
CA SER A 6 -15.45 -12.66 -14.39
C SER A 6 -15.52 -11.79 -13.13
N LEU A 7 -14.88 -10.62 -13.12
CA LEU A 7 -15.02 -9.64 -12.03
C LEU A 7 -16.48 -9.22 -11.83
N SER A 8 -17.31 -9.34 -12.89
CA SER A 8 -18.77 -9.13 -12.86
C SER A 8 -19.53 -10.14 -11.98
N ASP A 9 -18.93 -11.29 -11.65
CA ASP A 9 -19.57 -12.35 -10.86
C ASP A 9 -19.34 -12.20 -9.36
N LEU A 10 -18.60 -11.16 -8.93
CA LEU A 10 -18.36 -10.88 -7.53
C LEU A 10 -19.61 -10.30 -6.85
N PRO A 11 -19.91 -10.72 -5.60
CA PRO A 11 -21.03 -10.15 -4.86
C PRO A 11 -20.88 -8.62 -4.71
N PRO A 12 -21.96 -7.85 -4.85
CA PRO A 12 -21.91 -6.40 -4.73
C PRO A 12 -21.51 -5.97 -3.31
N PHE A 13 -20.87 -4.81 -3.22
CA PHE A 13 -20.63 -4.18 -1.92
C PHE A 13 -21.97 -3.63 -1.38
N PRO A 14 -22.36 -3.94 -0.12
CA PRO A 14 -23.64 -3.50 0.45
C PRO A 14 -23.74 -1.98 0.55
N GLU A 15 -24.92 -1.43 0.31
CA GLU A 15 -25.15 0.02 0.31
C GLU A 15 -25.30 0.62 1.72
N ASP A 16 -25.71 -0.18 2.70
CA ASP A 16 -25.95 0.21 4.09
C ASP A 16 -24.70 0.22 4.97
N VAL A 17 -23.55 -0.08 4.39
CA VAL A 17 -22.28 -0.15 5.13
C VAL A 17 -21.64 1.23 5.23
N HIS A 18 -21.23 1.61 6.46
CA HIS A 18 -20.52 2.87 6.71
C HIS A 18 -19.17 2.91 5.96
N THR A 19 -19.04 3.86 5.03
CA THR A 19 -17.84 4.05 4.22
C THR A 19 -17.09 5.33 4.59
N ALA A 20 -15.78 5.29 4.39
CA ALA A 20 -14.92 6.44 4.62
C ALA A 20 -15.20 7.54 3.59
N PRO A 21 -15.32 8.82 4.00
CA PRO A 21 -15.56 9.93 3.11
C PRO A 21 -14.27 10.40 2.43
N ILE A 22 -13.60 9.51 1.70
CA ILE A 22 -12.37 9.83 0.96
C ILE A 22 -12.69 10.37 -0.43
N ALA A 23 -11.92 11.35 -0.89
CA ALA A 23 -12.10 12.02 -2.18
C ALA A 23 -11.83 11.06 -3.36
N ALA A 24 -12.56 11.23 -4.46
CA ALA A 24 -12.22 10.64 -5.75
C ALA A 24 -11.57 11.73 -6.62
N ILE A 25 -10.38 11.47 -7.11
CA ILE A 25 -9.51 12.39 -7.85
C ILE A 25 -9.23 11.81 -9.24
N SER A 26 -9.26 12.64 -10.28
CA SER A 26 -9.03 12.20 -11.65
C SER A 26 -7.55 12.21 -12.01
N LEU A 27 -6.97 11.06 -12.42
CA LEU A 27 -5.60 10.97 -12.90
C LEU A 27 -5.36 11.87 -14.11
N SER A 28 -6.28 11.90 -15.09
CA SER A 28 -6.12 12.70 -16.30
C SER A 28 -6.04 14.20 -15.99
N LYS A 29 -6.87 14.69 -15.09
CA LYS A 29 -6.82 16.07 -14.62
C LYS A 29 -5.57 16.36 -13.79
N LEU A 30 -5.16 15.41 -12.96
CA LEU A 30 -3.92 15.52 -12.17
C LEU A 30 -2.69 15.67 -13.08
N LEU A 31 -2.60 14.85 -14.11
CA LEU A 31 -1.51 14.91 -15.11
C LEU A 31 -1.53 16.21 -15.93
N SER A 32 -2.72 16.77 -16.18
CA SER A 32 -2.86 18.09 -16.83
C SER A 32 -2.71 19.27 -15.87
N LYS A 33 -2.38 18.99 -14.58
CA LYS A 33 -2.19 20.01 -13.53
C LYS A 33 -3.44 20.86 -13.28
N ASP A 34 -4.63 20.24 -13.32
CA ASP A 34 -5.87 20.94 -12.94
C ASP A 34 -5.75 21.44 -11.49
N PRO A 35 -5.92 22.75 -11.23
CA PRO A 35 -5.68 23.31 -9.91
C PRO A 35 -6.60 22.74 -8.82
N ALA A 36 -7.85 22.42 -9.16
CA ALA A 36 -8.82 21.89 -8.19
C ALA A 36 -8.45 20.45 -7.79
N GLU A 37 -8.07 19.62 -8.76
CA GLU A 37 -7.62 18.24 -8.48
C GLU A 37 -6.31 18.22 -7.70
N CYS A 38 -5.35 19.08 -8.04
CA CYS A 38 -4.09 19.20 -7.29
C CYS A 38 -4.33 19.63 -5.83
N ALA A 39 -5.22 20.60 -5.61
CA ALA A 39 -5.60 21.01 -4.26
C ALA A 39 -6.33 19.90 -3.50
N ALA A 40 -7.18 19.12 -4.17
CA ALA A 40 -7.90 18.00 -3.59
C ALA A 40 -6.94 16.88 -3.11
N VAL A 41 -5.83 16.61 -3.84
CA VAL A 41 -4.77 15.69 -3.40
C VAL A 41 -4.17 16.16 -2.08
N LEU A 42 -3.78 17.45 -1.99
CA LEU A 42 -3.17 17.99 -0.77
C LEU A 42 -4.14 17.89 0.41
N GLU A 43 -5.40 18.26 0.21
CA GLU A 43 -6.42 18.21 1.26
C GLU A 43 -6.68 16.77 1.72
N ALA A 44 -6.84 15.83 0.80
CA ALA A 44 -7.00 14.41 1.13
C ALA A 44 -5.80 13.86 1.93
N CYS A 45 -4.58 14.26 1.56
CA CYS A 45 -3.36 13.84 2.25
C CYS A 45 -3.17 14.50 3.61
N ARG A 46 -3.70 15.71 3.83
CA ARG A 46 -3.70 16.40 5.13
C ARG A 46 -4.75 15.86 6.09
N THR A 47 -5.87 15.39 5.59
CA THR A 47 -7.02 14.97 6.40
C THR A 47 -7.00 13.46 6.67
N HIS A 48 -7.03 12.66 5.63
CA HIS A 48 -7.17 11.21 5.72
C HIS A 48 -5.89 10.45 5.37
N GLY A 49 -4.99 11.04 4.56
CA GLY A 49 -3.86 10.31 3.97
C GLY A 49 -4.29 9.22 2.97
N PHE A 50 -5.55 9.26 2.50
CA PHE A 50 -6.19 8.31 1.59
C PHE A 50 -7.08 9.02 0.58
N PHE A 51 -7.11 8.54 -0.65
CA PHE A 51 -8.06 8.96 -1.70
C PHE A 51 -8.20 7.88 -2.77
N TYR A 52 -9.28 7.96 -3.56
CA TYR A 52 -9.43 7.21 -4.80
C TYR A 52 -8.79 7.99 -5.94
N LEU A 53 -8.10 7.28 -6.81
CA LEU A 53 -7.61 7.82 -8.06
C LEU A 53 -8.31 7.15 -9.23
N ASP A 54 -9.19 7.90 -9.92
CA ASP A 54 -9.83 7.47 -11.16
C ASP A 54 -8.77 7.40 -12.25
N LEU A 55 -8.52 6.20 -12.76
CA LEU A 55 -7.49 5.89 -13.75
C LEU A 55 -7.96 6.08 -15.19
N GLY A 56 -9.25 6.32 -15.40
CA GLY A 56 -9.82 6.46 -16.73
C GLY A 56 -9.20 7.58 -17.56
N SER A 57 -9.32 7.44 -18.89
CA SER A 57 -8.91 8.45 -19.87
C SER A 57 -7.40 8.76 -19.91
N THR A 58 -6.56 7.82 -19.45
CA THR A 58 -5.09 7.93 -19.56
C THR A 58 -4.49 6.57 -19.94
N ALA A 59 -3.49 6.55 -20.81
CA ALA A 59 -2.78 5.31 -21.16
C ALA A 59 -2.16 4.65 -19.92
N LEU A 60 -1.54 5.44 -19.03
CA LEU A 60 -0.99 4.93 -17.77
C LEU A 60 -2.05 4.25 -16.89
N GLY A 61 -3.25 4.83 -16.83
CA GLY A 61 -4.35 4.28 -16.04
C GLY A 61 -4.91 3.00 -16.65
N ASP A 62 -5.12 2.99 -17.97
CA ASP A 62 -5.61 1.82 -18.70
C ASP A 62 -4.63 0.64 -18.57
N ASP A 63 -3.32 0.89 -18.71
CA ASP A 63 -2.27 -0.10 -18.51
C ASP A 63 -2.32 -0.66 -17.08
N LEU A 64 -2.37 0.19 -16.05
CA LEU A 64 -2.41 -0.23 -14.65
C LEU A 64 -3.65 -1.07 -14.30
N VAL A 65 -4.81 -0.74 -14.85
CA VAL A 65 -6.03 -1.54 -14.67
C VAL A 65 -5.82 -2.93 -15.27
N SER A 66 -5.39 -3.00 -16.53
CA SER A 66 -5.14 -4.28 -17.22
C SER A 66 -4.08 -5.12 -16.50
N GLU A 67 -2.94 -4.52 -16.14
CA GLU A 67 -1.84 -5.18 -15.44
C GLU A 67 -2.28 -5.70 -14.06
N SER A 68 -3.10 -4.94 -13.33
CA SER A 68 -3.62 -5.38 -12.02
C SER A 68 -4.55 -6.58 -12.13
N GLU A 69 -5.38 -6.65 -13.18
CA GLU A 69 -6.26 -7.78 -13.45
C GLU A 69 -5.47 -9.03 -13.87
N GLU A 70 -4.42 -8.87 -14.68
CA GLU A 70 -3.52 -9.97 -15.01
C GLU A 70 -2.76 -10.47 -13.77
N LEU A 71 -2.27 -9.57 -12.90
CA LEU A 71 -1.63 -9.93 -11.63
C LEU A 71 -2.60 -10.60 -10.66
N LEU A 72 -3.90 -10.30 -10.71
CA LEU A 72 -4.91 -11.04 -9.96
C LEU A 72 -4.95 -12.52 -10.40
N GLN A 73 -4.82 -12.84 -11.70
CA GLN A 73 -4.76 -14.22 -12.16
C GLN A 73 -3.47 -14.91 -11.68
N VAL A 74 -2.33 -14.23 -11.81
CA VAL A 74 -1.05 -14.72 -11.25
C VAL A 74 -1.18 -15.00 -9.75
N SER A 75 -1.87 -14.13 -9.01
CA SER A 75 -2.10 -14.31 -7.57
C SER A 75 -2.90 -15.59 -7.29
N LYS A 76 -3.98 -15.82 -8.03
CA LYS A 76 -4.80 -17.05 -7.88
C LYS A 76 -3.97 -18.29 -8.14
N GLU A 77 -3.17 -18.32 -9.22
CA GLU A 77 -2.30 -19.43 -9.57
C GLU A 77 -1.24 -19.67 -8.47
N ALA A 78 -0.51 -18.64 -8.05
CA ALA A 78 0.56 -18.74 -7.06
C ALA A 78 0.07 -19.16 -5.67
N PHE A 79 -1.13 -18.70 -5.24
CA PHE A 79 -1.70 -19.08 -3.95
C PHE A 79 -2.38 -20.46 -3.94
N ASP A 80 -2.73 -21.03 -5.10
CA ASP A 80 -3.36 -22.35 -5.20
C ASP A 80 -2.38 -23.51 -4.87
N HIS A 81 -1.09 -23.23 -4.85
CA HIS A 81 -0.10 -24.21 -4.43
C HIS A 81 -0.27 -24.65 -2.95
N PRO A 82 0.06 -25.91 -2.64
CA PRO A 82 0.18 -26.37 -1.25
C PRO A 82 1.07 -25.44 -0.43
N VAL A 83 0.75 -25.29 0.87
CA VAL A 83 1.47 -24.38 1.76
C VAL A 83 2.96 -24.74 1.85
N GLU A 84 3.30 -26.05 1.80
CA GLU A 84 4.67 -26.55 1.82
C GLU A 84 5.49 -26.06 0.63
N THR A 85 4.87 -25.99 -0.56
CA THR A 85 5.49 -25.42 -1.76
C THR A 85 5.72 -23.93 -1.60
N LYS A 86 4.72 -23.19 -1.12
CA LYS A 86 4.83 -21.75 -0.90
C LYS A 86 5.89 -21.39 0.14
N ARG A 87 6.06 -22.23 1.19
CA ARG A 87 7.08 -22.03 2.24
C ARG A 87 8.52 -22.05 1.72
N GLN A 88 8.79 -22.67 0.57
CA GLN A 88 10.13 -22.66 -0.06
C GLN A 88 10.54 -21.22 -0.44
N TYR A 89 9.59 -20.35 -0.64
CA TYR A 89 9.78 -18.93 -0.98
C TYR A 89 9.58 -18.00 0.23
N ALA A 90 9.54 -18.55 1.45
CA ALA A 90 9.24 -17.76 2.64
C ALA A 90 10.18 -16.55 2.79
N LEU A 91 9.64 -15.42 3.23
CA LEU A 91 10.44 -14.29 3.65
C LEU A 91 11.27 -14.68 4.88
N VAL A 92 12.45 -14.07 5.00
CA VAL A 92 13.35 -14.29 6.15
C VAL A 92 13.16 -13.13 7.12
N LYS A 93 12.53 -13.43 8.26
CA LYS A 93 12.20 -12.41 9.28
C LYS A 93 13.45 -11.64 9.72
N GLY A 94 13.31 -10.32 9.77
CA GLY A 94 14.40 -9.41 10.16
C GLY A 94 15.54 -9.27 9.15
N VAL A 95 15.48 -9.97 8.01
CA VAL A 95 16.50 -9.93 6.97
C VAL A 95 15.92 -9.38 5.66
N SER A 96 14.76 -9.87 5.24
CA SER A 96 14.17 -9.47 3.96
C SER A 96 12.66 -9.32 4.08
N LEU A 97 12.12 -8.28 3.44
CA LEU A 97 10.67 -8.08 3.28
C LEU A 97 10.09 -8.90 2.13
N PHE A 98 10.94 -9.52 1.29
CA PHE A 98 10.51 -10.13 0.05
C PHE A 98 10.30 -11.63 0.21
N GLY A 99 9.30 -12.16 -0.48
CA GLY A 99 8.92 -13.56 -0.47
C GLY A 99 7.53 -13.81 0.12
N TYR A 100 7.28 -15.07 0.48
CA TYR A 100 6.00 -15.54 0.98
C TYR A 100 5.83 -15.34 2.48
N LYS A 101 4.67 -14.86 2.88
CA LYS A 101 4.18 -14.85 4.27
C LYS A 101 2.91 -15.67 4.34
N GLU A 102 2.93 -16.70 5.16
CA GLU A 102 1.80 -17.57 5.44
C GLU A 102 0.75 -16.90 6.35
N ALA A 103 -0.54 -17.21 6.18
CA ALA A 103 -1.59 -16.83 7.11
C ALA A 103 -1.37 -17.48 8.51
N GLY A 104 -2.03 -16.94 9.54
CA GLY A 104 -1.95 -17.48 10.89
C GLY A 104 -0.88 -16.83 11.78
N VAL A 105 -0.21 -15.80 11.32
CA VAL A 105 0.75 -15.06 12.13
C VAL A 105 0.03 -14.14 13.09
N VAL A 106 0.36 -14.25 14.39
CA VAL A 106 -0.12 -13.32 15.40
C VAL A 106 0.74 -12.06 15.39
N LYS A 107 0.13 -10.93 15.05
CA LYS A 107 0.81 -9.63 15.05
C LYS A 107 0.73 -8.96 16.44
N GLN A 108 1.82 -8.30 16.84
CA GLN A 108 1.84 -7.55 18.11
C GLN A 108 0.86 -6.37 18.13
N THR A 109 0.51 -5.86 16.95
CA THR A 109 -0.44 -4.74 16.76
C THR A 109 -1.91 -5.14 16.97
N ASP A 110 -2.23 -6.44 17.08
CA ASP A 110 -3.57 -6.87 17.45
C ASP A 110 -3.68 -7.05 18.97
N PRO A 111 -4.48 -6.20 19.68
CA PRO A 111 -4.65 -6.31 21.13
C PRO A 111 -5.22 -7.66 21.59
N GLN A 112 -5.99 -8.33 20.74
CA GLN A 112 -6.63 -9.62 21.03
C GLN A 112 -5.73 -10.82 20.68
N LYS A 113 -4.52 -10.56 20.11
CA LYS A 113 -3.56 -11.60 19.69
C LYS A 113 -4.15 -12.67 18.78
N ARG A 114 -5.07 -12.27 17.89
CA ARG A 114 -5.68 -13.17 16.90
C ARG A 114 -4.69 -13.49 15.78
N PRO A 115 -4.65 -14.75 15.30
CA PRO A 115 -3.93 -15.07 14.09
C PRO A 115 -4.59 -14.36 12.89
N ASP A 116 -3.78 -13.82 12.00
CA ASP A 116 -4.30 -13.21 10.78
C ASP A 116 -4.78 -14.27 9.77
N THR A 117 -5.67 -13.86 8.87
CA THR A 117 -6.23 -14.74 7.83
C THR A 117 -5.74 -14.35 6.44
N THR A 118 -4.60 -13.69 6.35
CA THR A 118 -4.04 -13.17 5.11
C THR A 118 -2.67 -13.77 4.83
N GLU A 119 -2.48 -14.31 3.65
CA GLU A 119 -1.18 -14.65 3.10
C GLU A 119 -0.78 -13.67 2.00
N PHE A 120 0.52 -13.51 1.76
CA PHE A 120 0.99 -12.67 0.68
C PHE A 120 2.33 -13.12 0.10
N PHE A 121 2.58 -12.74 -1.17
CA PHE A 121 3.91 -12.72 -1.78
C PHE A 121 4.35 -11.26 -1.99
N ASN A 122 5.55 -10.94 -1.55
CA ASN A 122 6.22 -9.68 -1.86
C ASN A 122 7.26 -9.90 -2.95
N VAL A 123 7.05 -9.29 -4.11
CA VAL A 123 7.94 -9.36 -5.28
C VAL A 123 8.70 -8.05 -5.41
N SER A 124 10.01 -8.07 -5.15
CA SER A 124 10.86 -6.88 -5.17
C SER A 124 10.94 -6.24 -6.55
N LYS A 125 10.80 -4.91 -6.61
CA LYS A 125 11.11 -4.12 -7.80
C LYS A 125 12.58 -4.34 -8.22
N ASP A 126 13.52 -4.29 -7.29
CA ASP A 126 14.95 -4.39 -7.54
C ASP A 126 15.33 -5.74 -8.16
N HIS A 127 14.75 -6.84 -7.68
CA HIS A 127 14.93 -8.17 -8.26
C HIS A 127 14.38 -8.27 -9.68
N MET A 128 13.20 -7.70 -9.93
CA MET A 128 12.57 -7.75 -11.26
C MET A 128 13.36 -6.93 -12.29
N HIS A 129 13.94 -5.81 -11.88
CA HIS A 129 14.67 -4.88 -12.74
C HIS A 129 16.20 -5.10 -12.76
N GLY A 130 16.73 -6.01 -11.95
CA GLY A 130 18.17 -6.29 -11.90
C GLY A 130 18.98 -5.21 -11.19
N VAL A 131 18.36 -4.45 -10.31
CA VAL A 131 19.02 -3.48 -9.42
C VAL A 131 19.71 -4.19 -8.26
N ALA A 132 19.12 -5.27 -7.76
CA ALA A 132 19.69 -6.15 -6.77
C ALA A 132 19.64 -7.62 -7.21
N GLU A 133 20.44 -8.48 -6.56
CA GLU A 133 20.44 -9.92 -6.82
C GLU A 133 19.06 -10.53 -6.52
N SER A 134 18.52 -11.27 -7.49
CA SER A 134 17.20 -11.86 -7.38
C SER A 134 17.20 -13.11 -6.51
N ARG A 135 16.24 -13.20 -5.59
CA ARG A 135 15.90 -14.46 -4.93
C ARG A 135 15.01 -15.33 -5.83
N SER A 136 14.78 -16.59 -5.41
CA SER A 136 13.80 -17.47 -6.04
C SER A 136 12.37 -16.99 -5.79
N TYR A 137 11.53 -17.04 -6.82
CA TYR A 137 10.08 -16.81 -6.79
C TYR A 137 9.37 -18.00 -7.43
N PRO A 138 8.06 -18.22 -7.17
CA PRO A 138 7.25 -19.21 -7.85
C PRO A 138 7.33 -19.08 -9.39
N ASP A 139 7.12 -20.18 -10.09
CA ASP A 139 7.18 -20.21 -11.55
C ASP A 139 6.16 -19.26 -12.19
N GLU A 140 4.98 -19.08 -11.59
CA GLU A 140 3.95 -18.14 -12.04
C GLU A 140 4.46 -16.70 -12.04
N VAL A 141 5.25 -16.34 -11.03
CA VAL A 141 5.89 -15.03 -10.92
C VAL A 141 7.03 -14.89 -11.92
N THR A 142 7.89 -15.91 -12.01
CA THR A 142 9.07 -15.87 -12.89
C THR A 142 8.68 -15.86 -14.37
N ALA A 143 7.68 -16.65 -14.76
CA ALA A 143 7.15 -16.71 -16.12
C ALA A 143 6.46 -15.39 -16.55
N ARG A 144 6.03 -14.58 -15.60
CA ARG A 144 5.36 -13.29 -15.84
C ARG A 144 6.25 -12.10 -15.45
N LYS A 145 7.57 -12.27 -15.50
CA LYS A 145 8.52 -11.21 -15.09
C LYS A 145 8.29 -9.89 -15.80
N ASP A 146 7.93 -9.92 -17.08
CA ASP A 146 7.69 -8.69 -17.85
C ASP A 146 6.41 -7.96 -17.41
N LEU A 147 5.36 -8.69 -16.98
CA LEU A 147 4.17 -8.10 -16.37
C LEU A 147 4.53 -7.39 -15.05
N PHE A 148 5.31 -8.05 -14.17
CA PHE A 148 5.78 -7.40 -12.93
C PHE A 148 6.63 -6.17 -13.20
N ARG A 149 7.46 -6.20 -14.25
CA ARG A 149 8.27 -5.04 -14.67
C ARG A 149 7.41 -3.89 -15.16
N ALA A 150 6.41 -4.17 -15.99
CA ALA A 150 5.48 -3.16 -16.51
C ALA A 150 4.70 -2.54 -15.34
N PHE A 151 4.02 -3.37 -14.54
CA PHE A 151 3.23 -2.92 -13.40
C PHE A 151 4.03 -2.10 -12.39
N THR A 152 5.21 -2.56 -11.98
CA THR A 152 6.03 -1.84 -10.99
C THR A 152 6.52 -0.51 -11.52
N ARG A 153 6.84 -0.40 -12.82
CA ARG A 153 7.21 0.86 -13.48
C ARG A 153 6.04 1.83 -13.53
N ASN A 154 4.88 1.37 -14.00
CA ASN A 154 3.67 2.18 -14.15
C ASN A 154 3.13 2.64 -12.78
N ALA A 155 3.08 1.75 -11.80
CA ALA A 155 2.65 2.08 -10.44
C ALA A 155 3.63 3.05 -9.73
N HIS A 156 4.94 2.91 -10.00
CA HIS A 156 5.93 3.87 -9.52
C HIS A 156 5.72 5.25 -10.14
N GLU A 157 5.54 5.33 -11.48
CA GLU A 157 5.29 6.61 -12.17
C GLU A 157 4.02 7.28 -11.66
N LEU A 158 2.96 6.51 -11.41
CA LEU A 158 1.75 7.03 -10.76
C LEU A 158 2.06 7.60 -9.38
N GLY A 159 2.86 6.90 -8.56
CA GLY A 159 3.33 7.39 -7.26
C GLY A 159 4.14 8.68 -7.40
N MET A 160 5.03 8.77 -8.41
CA MET A 160 5.80 9.98 -8.70
C MET A 160 4.91 11.16 -9.10
N ALA A 161 3.83 10.92 -9.86
CA ALA A 161 2.86 11.97 -10.20
C ALA A 161 2.22 12.56 -8.94
N VAL A 162 1.80 11.72 -7.99
CA VAL A 162 1.26 12.16 -6.69
C VAL A 162 2.30 12.95 -5.89
N LEU A 163 3.55 12.49 -5.83
CA LEU A 163 4.63 13.15 -5.09
C LEU A 163 5.00 14.52 -5.67
N ARG A 164 5.01 14.66 -7.02
CA ARG A 164 5.22 15.97 -7.71
C ARG A 164 4.12 16.96 -7.34
N VAL A 165 2.86 16.53 -7.40
CA VAL A 165 1.71 17.38 -7.02
C VAL A 165 1.82 17.82 -5.56
N LEU A 166 2.15 16.92 -4.64
CA LEU A 166 2.33 17.27 -3.23
C LEU A 166 3.47 18.27 -3.03
N ALA A 167 4.59 18.12 -3.75
CA ALA A 167 5.69 19.08 -3.69
C ALA A 167 5.25 20.46 -4.20
N ASP A 168 4.62 20.53 -5.38
CA ASP A 168 4.12 21.77 -5.97
C ASP A 168 3.09 22.45 -5.05
N GLN A 169 2.12 21.69 -4.52
CA GLN A 169 1.09 22.24 -3.61
C GLN A 169 1.63 22.66 -2.24
N LEU A 170 2.76 22.11 -1.84
CA LEU A 170 3.48 22.51 -0.62
C LEU A 170 4.51 23.62 -0.91
N GLU A 171 4.53 24.20 -2.12
CA GLU A 171 5.47 25.23 -2.55
C GLU A 171 6.94 24.80 -2.33
N LEU A 172 7.25 23.55 -2.69
CA LEU A 172 8.58 22.98 -2.70
C LEU A 172 9.06 22.81 -4.13
N PRO A 173 10.37 22.67 -4.38
CA PRO A 173 10.85 22.19 -5.67
C PRO A 173 10.16 20.86 -6.04
N THR A 174 9.68 20.75 -7.28
CA THR A 174 8.85 19.62 -7.75
C THR A 174 9.50 18.26 -7.48
N GLU A 175 10.84 18.18 -7.53
CA GLU A 175 11.64 16.98 -7.29
C GLU A 175 11.90 16.66 -5.81
N THR A 176 11.45 17.49 -4.87
CA THR A 176 11.75 17.33 -3.44
C THR A 176 11.46 15.93 -2.91
N PHE A 177 10.32 15.37 -3.25
CA PHE A 177 9.96 14.01 -2.82
C PHE A 177 10.37 12.95 -3.85
N THR A 178 10.33 13.23 -5.14
CA THR A 178 10.67 12.25 -6.17
C THR A 178 12.17 11.91 -6.17
N SER A 179 13.06 12.87 -5.85
CA SER A 179 14.49 12.61 -5.68
C SER A 179 14.82 11.66 -4.53
N ARG A 180 13.89 11.45 -3.60
CA ARG A 180 14.00 10.48 -2.51
C ARG A 180 13.46 9.09 -2.87
N ASN A 181 12.76 8.96 -3.99
CA ASN A 181 12.08 7.74 -4.42
C ASN A 181 12.52 7.36 -5.85
N VAL A 182 13.83 7.30 -6.08
CA VAL A 182 14.42 7.04 -7.42
C VAL A 182 14.27 5.57 -7.78
N PHE A 183 13.62 5.29 -8.93
CA PHE A 183 13.29 3.94 -9.37
C PHE A 183 14.51 3.03 -9.58
N THR A 184 15.62 3.60 -10.06
CA THR A 184 16.86 2.86 -10.37
C THR A 184 17.76 2.62 -9.17
N GLU A 185 17.45 3.22 -8.03
CA GLU A 185 18.18 3.03 -6.78
C GLU A 185 17.60 1.85 -5.98
N GLU A 186 18.44 1.19 -5.21
CA GLU A 186 18.00 0.14 -4.27
C GLU A 186 17.00 0.69 -3.25
N SER A 187 15.88 -0.01 -3.11
CA SER A 187 14.82 0.39 -2.19
C SER A 187 14.02 -0.81 -1.66
N GLY A 188 13.11 -0.55 -0.75
CA GLY A 188 12.12 -1.53 -0.34
C GLY A 188 10.88 -1.62 -1.24
N ASP A 189 10.91 -1.01 -2.43
CA ASP A 189 9.79 -1.04 -3.38
C ASP A 189 9.43 -2.46 -3.79
N HIS A 190 8.15 -2.79 -3.75
CA HIS A 190 7.70 -4.11 -4.17
C HIS A 190 6.23 -4.14 -4.58
N CYS A 191 5.91 -5.08 -5.45
CA CYS A 191 4.55 -5.52 -5.68
C CYS A 191 4.19 -6.60 -4.66
N ARG A 192 3.06 -6.43 -3.97
CA ARG A 192 2.49 -7.43 -3.08
C ARG A 192 1.23 -8.01 -3.68
N LEU A 193 1.26 -9.32 -3.89
CA LEU A 193 0.10 -10.14 -4.14
C LEU A 193 -0.47 -10.58 -2.80
N THR A 194 -1.78 -10.42 -2.58
CA THR A 194 -2.40 -10.76 -1.28
C THR A 194 -3.64 -11.61 -1.48
N ARG A 195 -3.79 -12.67 -0.68
CA ARG A 195 -5.05 -13.41 -0.51
C ARG A 195 -5.46 -13.40 0.95
N LYS A 196 -6.67 -12.91 1.22
CA LYS A 196 -7.38 -13.14 2.48
C LYS A 196 -8.42 -14.21 2.25
N PHE A 197 -8.36 -15.27 3.05
CA PHE A 197 -9.30 -16.38 2.93
C PHE A 197 -10.73 -15.95 3.21
N ALA A 198 -11.66 -16.55 2.45
CA ALA A 198 -13.10 -16.45 2.72
C ALA A 198 -13.39 -16.87 4.16
N HIS A 199 -14.36 -16.25 4.78
CA HIS A 199 -14.65 -16.51 6.17
C HIS A 199 -16.11 -16.90 6.32
N VAL A 200 -16.33 -18.08 6.84
CA VAL A 200 -17.67 -18.69 6.91
C VAL A 200 -18.34 -18.49 8.27
N SER A 201 -17.62 -18.18 9.35
CA SER A 201 -18.24 -18.32 10.67
C SER A 201 -17.76 -17.42 11.80
N ASP A 202 -16.77 -16.53 11.63
CA ASP A 202 -16.29 -15.72 12.73
C ASP A 202 -16.16 -14.24 12.40
N ALA A 203 -17.15 -13.46 12.85
CA ALA A 203 -17.17 -11.99 12.70
C ALA A 203 -15.99 -11.30 13.41
N GLN A 204 -15.26 -12.01 14.27
CA GLN A 204 -14.09 -11.50 14.99
C GLN A 204 -12.76 -11.77 14.27
N ALA A 205 -12.75 -12.51 13.16
CA ALA A 205 -11.53 -12.76 12.43
C ALA A 205 -10.92 -11.44 11.91
N ILE A 206 -9.60 -11.39 11.93
CA ILE A 206 -8.87 -10.26 11.36
C ILE A 206 -8.10 -10.72 10.14
N GLY A 207 -8.30 -10.03 9.01
CA GLY A 207 -7.53 -10.32 7.80
C GLY A 207 -6.10 -9.85 7.98
N LEU A 208 -5.94 -8.57 8.26
CA LEU A 208 -4.67 -7.94 8.56
C LEU A 208 -4.87 -6.93 9.69
N PRO A 209 -4.12 -7.06 10.81
CA PRO A 209 -4.19 -6.12 11.93
C PRO A 209 -3.91 -4.68 11.53
N SER A 210 -4.41 -3.76 12.36
CA SER A 210 -4.23 -2.33 12.18
C SER A 210 -2.75 -1.94 12.13
N HIS A 211 -2.38 -1.19 11.08
CA HIS A 211 -1.03 -0.68 10.85
C HIS A 211 -1.07 0.60 10.00
N THR A 212 0.08 1.20 9.81
CA THR A 212 0.36 2.23 8.80
C THR A 212 1.41 1.70 7.85
N ASP A 213 1.41 2.14 6.60
CA ASP A 213 2.46 1.80 5.64
C ASP A 213 3.76 2.53 5.95
N PHE A 214 4.89 1.93 5.58
CA PHE A 214 6.21 2.52 5.84
C PHE A 214 6.63 3.54 4.80
N GLY A 215 6.23 3.32 3.53
CA GLY A 215 6.74 4.04 2.38
C GLY A 215 6.25 5.46 2.24
N SER A 216 6.44 5.99 1.03
CA SER A 216 5.98 7.30 0.62
C SER A 216 4.54 7.24 0.11
N VAL A 217 4.29 6.39 -0.89
CA VAL A 217 2.97 6.21 -1.51
C VAL A 217 2.68 4.73 -1.68
N THR A 218 1.45 4.33 -1.39
CA THR A 218 0.92 3.00 -1.68
C THR A 218 -0.13 3.11 -2.77
N VAL A 219 -0.04 2.25 -3.79
CA VAL A 219 -1.00 2.10 -4.88
C VAL A 219 -1.67 0.74 -4.73
N LEU A 220 -2.96 0.73 -4.43
CA LEU A 220 -3.72 -0.49 -4.13
C LEU A 220 -4.85 -0.71 -5.12
N PHE A 221 -4.92 -1.94 -5.64
CA PHE A 221 -6.05 -2.47 -6.42
C PHE A 221 -6.74 -3.56 -5.62
N ASN A 222 -8.06 -3.49 -5.50
CA ASN A 222 -8.89 -4.50 -4.86
C ASN A 222 -10.28 -4.54 -5.49
N TRP A 223 -10.93 -5.69 -5.44
CA TRP A 223 -12.23 -5.95 -6.08
C TRP A 223 -13.35 -6.24 -5.06
N LEU A 224 -12.98 -6.49 -3.81
CA LEU A 224 -13.91 -6.76 -2.70
C LEU A 224 -13.60 -5.83 -1.53
N GLY A 225 -14.60 -5.55 -0.71
CA GLY A 225 -14.49 -4.80 0.52
C GLY A 225 -13.57 -5.45 1.56
N GLY A 226 -13.61 -4.96 2.77
CA GLY A 226 -12.80 -5.46 3.90
C GLY A 226 -11.66 -4.54 4.30
N LEU A 227 -11.19 -3.65 3.44
CA LEU A 227 -10.31 -2.57 3.85
C LEU A 227 -11.10 -1.57 4.68
N GLN A 228 -10.57 -1.24 5.87
CA GLN A 228 -11.06 -0.16 6.71
C GLN A 228 -9.94 0.82 7.05
N ILE A 229 -10.25 2.10 7.10
CA ILE A 229 -9.37 3.15 7.59
C ILE A 229 -9.91 3.73 8.88
N GLN A 230 -9.01 4.19 9.74
CA GLN A 230 -9.37 4.90 10.97
C GLN A 230 -9.48 6.40 10.70
N SER A 231 -10.59 6.99 11.12
CA SER A 231 -10.84 8.41 10.90
C SER A 231 -9.88 9.28 11.71
N HIS A 232 -9.35 10.32 11.07
CA HIS A 232 -8.64 11.43 11.70
C HIS A 232 -9.54 12.65 11.96
N ASP A 233 -10.80 12.61 11.50
CA ASP A 233 -11.78 13.66 11.78
C ASP A 233 -11.97 13.80 13.29
N PRO A 234 -11.81 14.99 13.89
CA PRO A 234 -12.01 15.21 15.32
C PRO A 234 -13.38 14.75 15.84
N ALA A 235 -14.43 14.88 15.02
CA ALA A 235 -15.80 14.45 15.37
C ALA A 235 -15.99 12.93 15.37
N ARG A 236 -15.11 12.18 14.68
CA ARG A 236 -15.17 10.72 14.50
C ARG A 236 -13.82 10.06 14.77
N HIS A 237 -12.99 10.69 15.56
CA HIS A 237 -11.63 10.24 15.80
C HIS A 237 -11.60 8.79 16.32
N GLY A 238 -10.85 7.96 15.61
CA GLY A 238 -10.67 6.55 15.98
C GLY A 238 -11.75 5.60 15.45
N GLU A 239 -12.84 6.10 14.86
CA GLU A 239 -13.85 5.25 14.22
C GLU A 239 -13.28 4.57 12.96
N TRP A 240 -13.75 3.36 12.71
CA TRP A 240 -13.38 2.58 11.53
C TRP A 240 -14.48 2.68 10.47
N ALA A 241 -14.08 2.99 9.24
CA ALA A 241 -14.98 3.04 8.09
C ALA A 241 -14.41 2.21 6.93
N TYR A 242 -15.28 1.55 6.18
CA TYR A 242 -14.87 0.77 5.02
C TYR A 242 -14.45 1.67 3.86
N VAL A 243 -13.45 1.20 3.09
CA VAL A 243 -13.12 1.76 1.79
C VAL A 243 -13.77 0.88 0.73
N LYS A 244 -14.81 1.41 0.07
CA LYS A 244 -15.56 0.69 -0.96
C LYS A 244 -14.70 0.51 -2.21
N PRO A 245 -14.56 -0.70 -2.77
CA PRO A 245 -13.89 -0.87 -4.06
C PRO A 245 -14.65 -0.14 -5.17
N LEU A 246 -13.93 0.61 -5.99
CA LEU A 246 -14.50 1.31 -7.16
C LEU A 246 -13.84 0.75 -8.43
N PRO A 247 -14.62 0.26 -9.42
CA PRO A 247 -14.08 -0.16 -10.70
C PRO A 247 -13.28 0.96 -11.38
N GLY A 248 -12.15 0.63 -12.01
CA GLY A 248 -11.31 1.61 -12.71
C GLY A 248 -10.55 2.58 -11.81
N HIS A 249 -10.57 2.38 -10.49
CA HIS A 249 -9.88 3.23 -9.53
C HIS A 249 -8.78 2.47 -8.79
N ALA A 250 -7.67 3.15 -8.54
CA ALA A 250 -6.72 2.75 -7.50
C ALA A 250 -7.08 3.46 -6.18
N ILE A 251 -6.80 2.79 -5.06
CA ILE A 251 -6.78 3.43 -3.74
C ILE A 251 -5.34 3.86 -3.49
N ILE A 252 -5.16 5.14 -3.23
CA ILE A 252 -3.86 5.75 -2.91
C ILE A 252 -3.82 6.10 -1.44
N ASN A 253 -2.71 5.76 -0.79
CA ASN A 253 -2.45 6.25 0.57
C ASN A 253 -1.00 6.66 0.76
N LEU A 254 -0.78 7.60 1.67
CA LEU A 254 0.55 7.98 2.12
C LEU A 254 1.01 7.06 3.25
N GLY A 255 2.31 6.80 3.26
CA GLY A 255 2.97 6.09 4.34
C GLY A 255 3.72 7.00 5.30
N ASP A 256 4.32 6.37 6.31
CA ASP A 256 5.00 7.06 7.42
C ASP A 256 6.22 7.88 6.96
N ALA A 257 6.83 7.55 5.79
CA ALA A 257 7.91 8.34 5.22
C ALA A 257 7.45 9.77 4.90
N MET A 258 6.25 9.94 4.31
CA MET A 258 5.72 11.27 4.03
C MET A 258 5.35 12.05 5.29
N VAL A 259 4.90 11.36 6.34
CA VAL A 259 4.71 11.97 7.67
C VAL A 259 6.03 12.50 8.20
N THR A 260 7.11 11.73 8.08
CA THR A 260 8.46 12.12 8.49
C THR A 260 8.97 13.31 7.69
N PHE A 261 8.93 13.24 6.36
CA PHE A 261 9.43 14.32 5.49
C PHE A 261 8.70 15.65 5.66
N THR A 262 7.42 15.61 6.05
CA THR A 262 6.58 16.80 6.25
C THR A 262 6.35 17.15 7.71
N ASN A 263 7.10 16.52 8.64
CA ASN A 263 6.98 16.73 10.07
C ASN A 263 5.53 16.67 10.59
N GLY A 264 4.76 15.67 10.10
CA GLY A 264 3.38 15.41 10.50
C GLY A 264 2.32 16.27 9.82
N LEU A 265 2.69 17.15 8.86
CA LEU A 265 1.72 17.92 8.07
C LEU A 265 0.82 17.00 7.23
N LEU A 266 1.42 16.03 6.54
CA LEU A 266 0.69 15.00 5.83
C LEU A 266 0.43 13.80 6.76
N LYS A 267 -0.64 13.05 6.47
CA LYS A 267 -1.10 11.95 7.33
C LYS A 267 -0.83 10.58 6.71
N SER A 268 -0.56 9.62 7.57
CA SER A 268 -0.56 8.19 7.25
C SER A 268 -1.61 7.53 8.13
N ALA A 269 -2.77 7.19 7.55
CA ALA A 269 -3.87 6.65 8.33
C ALA A 269 -3.64 5.20 8.71
N LYS A 270 -4.02 4.85 9.93
CA LYS A 270 -4.14 3.46 10.33
C LYS A 270 -5.22 2.78 9.51
N HIS A 271 -4.89 1.63 8.95
CA HIS A 271 -5.82 0.82 8.21
C HIS A 271 -5.69 -0.65 8.58
N ARG A 272 -6.73 -1.42 8.32
CA ARG A 272 -6.79 -2.85 8.61
C ARG A 272 -7.60 -3.59 7.56
N VAL A 273 -7.46 -4.90 7.49
CA VAL A 273 -8.33 -5.75 6.68
C VAL A 273 -9.16 -6.62 7.63
N VAL A 274 -10.46 -6.53 7.47
CA VAL A 274 -11.47 -7.30 8.22
C VAL A 274 -12.25 -8.20 7.24
N PRO A 275 -13.16 -9.06 7.70
CA PRO A 275 -14.08 -9.73 6.80
C PRO A 275 -14.80 -8.74 5.89
N ALA A 276 -14.91 -9.07 4.60
CA ALA A 276 -15.64 -8.24 3.66
C ALA A 276 -17.13 -8.19 4.05
N PRO A 277 -17.85 -7.08 3.80
CA PRO A 277 -19.24 -6.95 4.23
C PRO A 277 -20.19 -7.74 3.32
N GLY A 278 -21.33 -8.14 3.88
CA GLY A 278 -22.40 -8.86 3.18
C GLY A 278 -21.92 -10.19 2.59
N GLU A 279 -22.47 -10.57 1.45
CA GLU A 279 -22.14 -11.82 0.75
C GLU A 279 -20.66 -11.91 0.30
N GLN A 280 -19.97 -10.79 0.26
CA GLN A 280 -18.54 -10.75 -0.07
C GLN A 280 -17.66 -11.54 0.93
N VAL A 281 -18.13 -11.78 2.16
CA VAL A 281 -17.42 -12.54 3.18
C VAL A 281 -17.13 -13.99 2.76
N HIS A 282 -17.95 -14.54 1.88
CA HIS A 282 -17.86 -15.92 1.40
C HIS A 282 -16.89 -16.13 0.23
N VAL A 283 -16.21 -15.06 -0.20
CA VAL A 283 -15.27 -15.10 -1.33
C VAL A 283 -13.88 -14.74 -0.87
N ASP A 284 -12.86 -15.46 -1.36
CA ASP A 284 -11.46 -15.09 -1.14
C ASP A 284 -11.21 -13.69 -1.68
N ARG A 285 -10.66 -12.83 -0.82
CA ARG A 285 -10.35 -11.45 -1.17
C ARG A 285 -8.90 -11.33 -1.62
N TYR A 286 -8.73 -10.90 -2.86
CA TYR A 286 -7.42 -10.58 -3.40
C TYR A 286 -7.17 -9.07 -3.43
N SER A 287 -5.90 -8.69 -3.35
CA SER A 287 -5.46 -7.33 -3.65
C SER A 287 -4.05 -7.33 -4.22
N ILE A 288 -3.80 -6.37 -5.10
CA ILE A 288 -2.50 -6.09 -5.70
C ILE A 288 -2.06 -4.73 -5.18
N VAL A 289 -0.88 -4.67 -4.60
CA VAL A 289 -0.38 -3.45 -3.95
C VAL A 289 1.02 -3.15 -4.45
N TYR A 290 1.29 -1.91 -4.81
CA TYR A 290 2.65 -1.43 -5.01
C TYR A 290 3.01 -0.40 -3.95
N PHE A 291 4.16 -0.62 -3.33
CA PHE A 291 4.70 0.29 -2.32
C PHE A 291 5.86 1.07 -2.90
N VAL A 292 5.69 2.39 -3.03
CA VAL A 292 6.78 3.33 -3.31
C VAL A 292 7.45 3.68 -2.00
N ARG A 293 8.76 3.49 -1.92
CA ARG A 293 9.56 3.75 -0.72
C ARG A 293 10.77 4.60 -1.04
N PRO A 294 11.24 5.41 -0.10
CA PRO A 294 12.52 6.08 -0.28
C PRO A 294 13.63 5.05 -0.53
N HIS A 295 14.55 5.37 -1.43
CA HIS A 295 15.70 4.50 -1.66
C HIS A 295 16.59 4.43 -0.42
N ASN A 296 17.33 3.33 -0.28
CA ASN A 296 17.95 2.91 0.97
C ASN A 296 18.85 3.96 1.62
N SER A 297 19.53 4.83 0.84
CA SER A 297 20.46 5.85 1.35
C SER A 297 19.80 7.16 1.80
N VAL A 298 18.49 7.34 1.58
CA VAL A 298 17.75 8.55 1.98
C VAL A 298 17.72 8.68 3.51
N LEU A 299 18.07 9.86 4.03
CA LEU A 299 17.92 10.17 5.44
C LEU A 299 16.44 10.42 5.79
N MET A 300 15.98 9.74 6.83
CA MET A 300 14.60 9.83 7.32
C MET A 300 14.44 11.03 8.25
N GLU A 301 14.48 12.23 7.67
CA GLU A 301 14.37 13.50 8.38
C GLU A 301 13.43 14.46 7.65
N PRO A 302 12.83 15.47 8.35
CA PRO A 302 11.99 16.47 7.72
C PRO A 302 12.75 17.26 6.65
N VAL A 303 12.04 17.62 5.57
CA VAL A 303 12.50 18.63 4.61
C VAL A 303 12.71 19.96 5.32
N ASP A 304 13.72 20.75 4.94
CA ASP A 304 14.13 21.97 5.65
C ASP A 304 12.95 22.92 5.93
N LYS A 305 12.05 23.10 4.97
CA LYS A 305 10.84 23.91 5.13
C LYS A 305 9.98 23.52 6.35
N PHE A 306 10.05 22.26 6.77
CA PHE A 306 9.19 21.71 7.82
C PHE A 306 9.92 21.42 9.14
N LYS A 307 11.23 21.64 9.22
CA LYS A 307 12.03 21.37 10.45
C LYS A 307 11.52 22.16 11.65
N ASP A 308 11.09 23.40 11.43
CA ASP A 308 10.64 24.33 12.49
C ASP A 308 9.10 24.34 12.67
N LEU A 309 8.36 23.47 11.98
CA LEU A 309 6.95 23.30 12.22
C LEU A 309 6.74 22.75 13.63
N ASN A 310 6.27 23.63 14.50
CA ASN A 310 5.96 23.49 15.91
C ASN A 310 6.00 22.08 16.55
N ASP A 311 6.59 22.00 17.75
CA ASP A 311 6.64 20.83 18.65
C ASP A 311 5.32 20.07 18.86
N ASN A 312 4.17 20.65 18.53
CA ASN A 312 2.85 20.05 18.63
C ASN A 312 2.53 19.04 17.51
N LEU A 313 3.35 19.00 16.44
CA LEU A 313 3.25 18.01 15.36
C LEU A 313 4.25 16.87 15.52
N LYS A 314 4.86 16.71 16.70
CA LYS A 314 5.65 15.52 17.03
C LYS A 314 4.80 14.32 16.69
N VAL A 315 5.29 13.54 15.73
CA VAL A 315 4.68 12.26 15.35
C VAL A 315 4.66 11.42 16.61
N ALA A 316 3.53 11.37 17.28
CA ALA A 316 3.39 10.73 18.57
C ALA A 316 3.93 9.30 18.51
N GLY A 317 5.09 9.08 19.10
CA GLY A 317 5.58 7.75 19.48
C GLY A 317 6.06 6.82 18.38
N LYS A 318 6.12 7.22 17.08
CA LYS A 318 6.49 6.27 16.04
C LYS A 318 7.94 6.36 15.58
N PHE A 319 8.60 7.50 15.75
CA PHE A 319 9.96 7.74 15.28
C PHE A 319 10.70 8.75 16.17
N GLU A 320 10.90 8.40 17.44
CA GLU A 320 12.05 8.97 18.12
C GLU A 320 13.26 8.12 17.72
N PRO A 321 14.25 8.69 17.05
CA PRO A 321 15.53 8.02 16.90
C PRO A 321 15.99 7.61 18.31
N LYS A 322 16.27 6.35 18.51
CA LYS A 322 16.99 5.94 19.74
C LYS A 322 18.44 6.35 19.56
N GLY A 323 18.76 7.61 19.88
CA GLY A 323 20.07 8.19 19.73
C GLY A 323 20.08 9.42 18.80
N ASP A 324 21.20 10.14 18.77
CA ASP A 324 21.40 11.40 18.05
C ASP A 324 21.57 11.25 16.52
N SER A 325 21.43 10.04 15.95
CA SER A 325 21.68 9.80 14.54
C SER A 325 20.39 9.58 13.76
N VAL A 326 20.20 10.35 12.67
CA VAL A 326 19.12 10.14 11.69
C VAL A 326 19.37 8.81 10.97
N LEU A 327 18.33 7.96 10.89
CA LEU A 327 18.40 6.67 10.20
C LEU A 327 18.32 6.87 8.69
N THR A 328 18.99 5.98 7.94
CA THR A 328 18.70 5.81 6.52
C THR A 328 17.35 5.12 6.30
N ALA A 329 16.74 5.26 5.12
CA ALA A 329 15.49 4.59 4.80
C ALA A 329 15.61 3.06 4.86
N GLY A 330 16.78 2.51 4.48
CA GLY A 330 17.06 1.09 4.58
C GLY A 330 17.06 0.61 6.03
N ASP A 331 17.79 1.26 6.92
CA ASP A 331 17.87 0.92 8.36
C ASP A 331 16.50 1.11 9.04
N TRP A 332 15.82 2.20 8.71
CA TRP A 332 14.50 2.52 9.23
C TRP A 332 13.47 1.45 8.85
N MET A 333 13.49 0.98 7.60
CA MET A 333 12.62 -0.09 7.12
C MET A 333 12.85 -1.40 7.87
N VAL A 334 14.09 -1.79 8.10
CA VAL A 334 14.46 -3.00 8.86
C VAL A 334 13.94 -2.90 10.30
N GLN A 335 14.16 -1.76 10.97
CA GLN A 335 13.64 -1.56 12.33
C GLN A 335 12.10 -1.64 12.39
N ARG A 336 11.40 -1.07 11.40
CA ARG A 336 9.93 -1.14 11.32
C ARG A 336 9.44 -2.56 11.09
N ALA A 337 10.09 -3.32 10.21
CA ALA A 337 9.75 -4.71 9.97
C ALA A 337 9.88 -5.55 11.25
N ILE A 338 10.98 -5.39 11.99
CA ILE A 338 11.19 -6.06 13.27
C ILE A 338 10.09 -5.70 14.30
N GLN A 339 9.74 -4.41 14.44
CA GLN A 339 8.69 -3.94 15.35
C GLN A 339 7.31 -4.53 15.02
N MET A 340 7.02 -4.77 13.74
CA MET A 340 5.76 -5.37 13.31
C MET A 340 5.74 -6.91 13.37
N GLY A 341 6.85 -7.53 13.76
CA GLY A 341 6.98 -8.99 13.82
C GLY A 341 7.02 -9.63 12.43
N SER A 342 7.54 -8.89 11.48
CA SER A 342 7.74 -9.37 10.10
C SER A 342 9.10 -10.03 9.97
#